data_655f19a477a13f5752a6edfc896df2b9
#
_entry.id   655f19a477a13f5752a6edfc896df2b9
#
_cell.length_a   1.000
_cell.length_b   1.000
_cell.length_c   1.000
_cell.angle_alpha   90.00
_cell.angle_beta   90.00
_cell.angle_gamma   90.00
#
_symmetry.space_group_name_H-M   'P 1'
#
loop_
_entity.id
_entity.type
_entity.pdbx_description
1 polymer ?
#
loop_
_entity_poly.entity_id
_entity_poly.type
_entity_poly.pdbx_seq_one_letter_code
_entity_poly.pdbx_strand_id
1 'polypeptide(L)'
;IFRVGADGLNLGSIIETLNKHGTQTIMVQRFVPEIVKGDKRVLVIDGKPVPYSLARIPQGSEIRGNLAAGGKGVAQPLGEEDWKIANAIGPVLAARGLLLIGLDVIGGSLTEINVTSPTCFQEITEQTGFDVPAMFIDALERLVASGQ
;
A
#
# COMPACT_ATOMS: atom_id res chain seq x y z
N ILE A 1 3.16 -14.86 -5.36
CA ILE A 1 2.73 -14.98 -3.95
C ILE A 1 2.09 -16.35 -3.75
N PHE A 2 2.46 -17.02 -2.67
CA PHE A 2 1.86 -18.29 -2.25
C PHE A 2 1.28 -18.12 -0.86
N ARG A 3 0.10 -18.71 -0.65
CA ARG A 3 -0.47 -18.86 0.68
C ARG A 3 -0.25 -20.29 1.14
N VAL A 4 0.33 -20.46 2.33
CA VAL A 4 0.49 -21.76 2.98
C VAL A 4 -0.54 -21.87 4.10
N GLY A 5 -1.28 -22.98 4.15
CA GLY A 5 -2.22 -23.28 5.22
C GLY A 5 -1.53 -23.63 6.53
N ALA A 6 -2.31 -23.71 7.61
CA ALA A 6 -1.79 -24.07 8.94
C ALA A 6 -1.22 -25.52 8.98
N ASP A 7 -1.60 -26.36 8.04
CA ASP A 7 -1.09 -27.73 7.85
C ASP A 7 0.34 -27.75 7.28
N GLY A 8 0.85 -26.63 6.79
CA GLY A 8 2.17 -26.52 6.19
C GLY A 8 2.35 -27.28 4.87
N LEU A 9 1.25 -27.70 4.22
CA LEU A 9 1.33 -28.47 2.98
C LEU A 9 2.13 -27.72 1.91
N ASN A 10 3.09 -28.39 1.28
CA ASN A 10 4.00 -27.87 0.26
C ASN A 10 4.96 -26.76 0.72
N LEU A 11 5.03 -26.42 2.01
CA LEU A 11 5.88 -25.33 2.51
C LEU A 11 7.34 -25.46 2.06
N GLY A 12 7.93 -26.67 2.21
CA GLY A 12 9.31 -26.94 1.80
C GLY A 12 9.54 -26.66 0.32
N SER A 13 8.70 -27.23 -0.55
CA SER A 13 8.81 -27.06 -2.01
C SER A 13 8.63 -25.59 -2.44
N ILE A 14 7.71 -24.87 -1.77
CA ILE A 14 7.50 -23.44 -2.04
C ILE A 14 8.76 -22.64 -1.66
N ILE A 15 9.32 -22.88 -0.47
CA ILE A 15 10.54 -22.21 -0.02
C ILE A 15 11.70 -22.49 -0.96
N GLU A 16 11.96 -23.76 -1.28
CA GLU A 16 13.05 -24.17 -2.17
C GLU A 16 12.94 -23.53 -3.56
N THR A 17 11.71 -23.46 -4.10
CA THR A 17 11.46 -22.85 -5.40
C THR A 17 11.70 -21.34 -5.37
N LEU A 18 11.16 -20.64 -4.36
CA LEU A 18 11.26 -19.18 -4.28
C LEU A 18 12.66 -18.70 -3.90
N ASN A 19 13.34 -19.38 -2.96
CA ASN A 19 14.66 -19.01 -2.50
C ASN A 19 15.80 -19.57 -3.37
N LYS A 20 15.43 -20.28 -4.46
CA LYS A 20 16.38 -20.94 -5.38
C LYS A 20 17.41 -21.77 -4.62
N HIS A 21 16.93 -22.69 -3.81
CA HIS A 21 17.76 -23.56 -2.96
C HIS A 21 18.72 -22.79 -2.03
N GLY A 22 18.23 -21.69 -1.44
CA GLY A 22 18.97 -20.90 -0.46
C GLY A 22 19.86 -19.79 -1.04
N THR A 23 19.84 -19.59 -2.37
CA THR A 23 20.65 -18.54 -3.02
C THR A 23 19.97 -17.18 -3.10
N GLN A 24 18.65 -17.11 -2.83
CA GLN A 24 17.86 -15.89 -2.90
C GLN A 24 17.07 -15.67 -1.62
N THR A 25 17.18 -14.46 -1.06
CA THR A 25 16.34 -14.03 0.06
C THR A 25 14.87 -13.93 -0.37
N ILE A 26 13.98 -14.40 0.48
CA ILE A 26 12.53 -14.30 0.30
C ILE A 26 11.89 -13.62 1.51
N MET A 27 10.75 -12.98 1.31
CA MET A 27 9.94 -12.42 2.38
C MET A 27 8.83 -13.40 2.76
N VAL A 28 8.65 -13.61 4.06
CA VAL A 28 7.56 -14.42 4.61
C VAL A 28 6.78 -13.55 5.59
N GLN A 29 5.47 -13.48 5.41
CA GLN A 29 4.58 -12.67 6.25
C GLN A 29 3.44 -13.51 6.80
N ARG A 30 2.89 -13.10 7.95
CA ARG A 30 1.63 -13.65 8.43
C ARG A 30 0.51 -13.36 7.42
N PHE A 31 -0.29 -14.36 7.11
CA PHE A 31 -1.50 -14.13 6.33
C PHE A 31 -2.51 -13.33 7.14
N VAL A 32 -3.01 -12.24 6.58
CA VAL A 32 -4.02 -11.37 7.18
C VAL A 32 -5.37 -11.65 6.49
N PRO A 33 -6.31 -12.30 7.18
CA PRO A 33 -7.59 -12.72 6.58
C PRO A 33 -8.45 -11.56 6.07
N GLU A 34 -8.25 -10.37 6.64
CA GLU A 34 -8.94 -9.13 6.28
C GLU A 34 -8.69 -8.69 4.84
N ILE A 35 -7.76 -9.33 4.12
CA ILE A 35 -7.53 -9.11 2.68
C ILE A 35 -8.83 -9.20 1.85
N VAL A 36 -9.80 -9.97 2.30
CA VAL A 36 -11.12 -10.09 1.65
C VAL A 36 -11.88 -8.75 1.61
N LYS A 37 -11.55 -7.83 2.51
CA LYS A 37 -12.10 -6.47 2.54
C LYS A 37 -11.27 -5.48 1.72
N GLY A 38 -10.17 -5.93 1.15
CA GLY A 38 -9.25 -5.18 0.32
C GLY A 38 -7.90 -4.90 1.00
N ASP A 39 -6.92 -4.77 0.14
CA ASP A 39 -5.62 -4.20 0.44
C ASP A 39 -5.70 -2.70 0.15
N LYS A 40 -5.65 -1.87 1.18
CA LYS A 40 -5.85 -0.42 1.07
C LYS A 40 -4.54 0.27 0.68
N ARG A 41 -4.55 1.01 -0.43
CA ARG A 41 -3.51 1.97 -0.74
C ARG A 41 -3.81 3.29 -0.05
N VAL A 42 -3.00 3.65 0.94
CA VAL A 42 -3.01 4.95 1.61
C VAL A 42 -1.87 5.79 1.05
N LEU A 43 -2.18 6.92 0.44
CA LEU A 43 -1.18 7.84 -0.10
C LEU A 43 -0.78 8.85 0.98
N VAL A 44 0.52 9.12 1.08
CA VAL A 44 1.10 10.14 1.96
C VAL A 44 1.95 11.08 1.11
N ILE A 45 1.66 12.36 1.19
CA ILE A 45 2.32 13.42 0.41
C ILE A 45 2.92 14.42 1.40
N ASP A 46 4.22 14.64 1.31
CA ASP A 46 4.94 15.57 2.21
C ASP A 46 4.62 15.29 3.69
N GLY A 47 4.65 14.01 4.07
CA GLY A 47 4.32 13.55 5.41
C GLY A 47 2.85 13.61 5.82
N LYS A 48 1.96 14.08 4.94
CA LYS A 48 0.51 14.25 5.21
C LYS A 48 -0.30 13.19 4.47
N PRO A 49 -1.14 12.42 5.15
CA PRO A 49 -2.02 11.45 4.48
C PRO A 49 -3.07 12.13 3.59
N VAL A 50 -3.30 11.57 2.42
CA VAL A 50 -4.52 11.84 1.65
C VAL A 50 -5.71 11.32 2.47
N PRO A 51 -6.83 12.06 2.62
CA PRO A 51 -7.92 11.68 3.53
C PRO A 51 -8.72 10.45 3.08
N TYR A 52 -8.37 9.88 1.92
CA TYR A 52 -8.99 8.70 1.34
C TYR A 52 -7.96 7.65 0.99
N SER A 53 -8.35 6.38 1.08
CA SER A 53 -7.60 5.23 0.58
C SER A 53 -8.33 4.57 -0.57
N LEU A 54 -7.60 3.82 -1.41
CA LEU A 54 -8.21 2.92 -2.38
C LEU A 54 -8.12 1.49 -1.87
N ALA A 55 -9.25 0.89 -1.48
CA ALA A 55 -9.35 -0.52 -1.18
C ALA A 55 -9.33 -1.32 -2.48
N ARG A 56 -8.31 -2.14 -2.67
CA ARG A 56 -8.13 -3.03 -3.83
C ARG A 56 -8.63 -4.41 -3.44
N ILE A 57 -9.87 -4.71 -3.79
CA ILE A 57 -10.59 -5.90 -3.34
C ILE A 57 -10.31 -7.06 -4.31
N PRO A 58 -9.76 -8.20 -3.84
CA PRO A 58 -9.56 -9.38 -4.66
C PRO A 58 -10.87 -9.86 -5.29
N GLN A 59 -10.80 -10.42 -6.49
CA GLN A 59 -11.95 -10.93 -7.22
C GLN A 59 -11.84 -12.44 -7.47
N GLY A 60 -12.97 -13.14 -7.43
CA GLY A 60 -13.03 -14.58 -7.68
C GLY A 60 -12.24 -15.39 -6.64
N SER A 61 -11.37 -16.29 -7.10
CA SER A 61 -10.48 -17.11 -6.27
C SER A 61 -9.10 -16.48 -6.01
N GLU A 62 -8.86 -15.25 -6.50
CA GLU A 62 -7.59 -14.56 -6.32
C GLU A 62 -7.47 -14.03 -4.89
N ILE A 63 -6.25 -14.07 -4.34
CA ILE A 63 -5.92 -13.52 -3.02
C ILE A 63 -5.17 -12.19 -3.11
N ARG A 64 -4.80 -11.75 -4.33
CA ARG A 64 -4.13 -10.49 -4.57
C ARG A 64 -5.15 -9.41 -4.87
N GLY A 65 -5.08 -8.28 -4.16
CA GLY A 65 -5.98 -7.15 -4.33
C GLY A 65 -5.53 -6.15 -5.40
N ASN A 66 -4.28 -6.20 -5.89
CA ASN A 66 -3.77 -5.18 -6.79
C ASN A 66 -4.55 -5.11 -8.11
N LEU A 67 -4.78 -3.87 -8.61
CA LEU A 67 -5.61 -3.61 -9.79
C LEU A 67 -5.10 -4.33 -11.04
N ALA A 68 -3.78 -4.42 -11.21
CA ALA A 68 -3.16 -5.14 -12.33
C ALA A 68 -3.47 -6.64 -12.34
N ALA A 69 -3.86 -7.22 -11.20
CA ALA A 69 -4.31 -8.62 -11.09
C ALA A 69 -5.84 -8.76 -11.19
N GLY A 70 -6.56 -7.70 -11.59
CA GLY A 70 -8.02 -7.71 -11.75
C GLY A 70 -8.78 -7.35 -10.47
N GLY A 71 -8.12 -6.81 -9.45
CA GLY A 71 -8.79 -6.30 -8.25
C GLY A 71 -9.72 -5.14 -8.55
N LYS A 72 -10.81 -5.02 -7.78
CA LYS A 72 -11.74 -3.89 -7.86
C LYS A 72 -11.28 -2.78 -6.91
N GLY A 73 -11.00 -1.58 -7.44
CA GLY A 73 -10.66 -0.40 -6.64
C GLY A 73 -11.91 0.31 -6.12
N VAL A 74 -11.98 0.50 -4.80
CA VAL A 74 -13.05 1.26 -4.13
C VAL A 74 -12.42 2.30 -3.23
N ALA A 75 -12.63 3.57 -3.54
CA ALA A 75 -12.17 4.67 -2.70
C ALA A 75 -13.07 4.79 -1.46
N GLN A 76 -12.43 5.04 -0.31
CA GLN A 76 -13.12 5.18 0.98
C GLN A 76 -12.36 6.14 1.89
N PRO A 77 -13.02 6.83 2.83
CA PRO A 77 -12.33 7.62 3.85
C PRO A 77 -11.34 6.75 4.65
N LEU A 78 -10.26 7.37 5.12
CA LEU A 78 -9.34 6.70 6.03
C LEU A 78 -10.04 6.33 7.34
N GLY A 79 -9.86 5.07 7.77
CA GLY A 79 -10.26 4.65 9.10
C GLY A 79 -9.24 5.09 10.17
N GLU A 80 -9.59 4.90 11.43
CA GLU A 80 -8.75 5.28 12.58
C GLU A 80 -7.34 4.65 12.51
N GLU A 81 -7.26 3.37 12.22
CA GLU A 81 -5.97 2.67 12.11
C GLU A 81 -5.16 3.14 10.89
N ASP A 82 -5.81 3.50 9.78
CA ASP A 82 -5.12 4.05 8.61
C ASP A 82 -4.48 5.41 8.95
N TRP A 83 -5.21 6.28 9.65
CA TRP A 83 -4.71 7.55 10.14
C TRP A 83 -3.53 7.37 11.10
N LYS A 84 -3.66 6.44 12.04
CA LYS A 84 -2.61 6.14 13.02
C LYS A 84 -1.31 5.67 12.35
N ILE A 85 -1.41 4.73 11.39
CA ILE A 85 -0.26 4.22 10.64
C ILE A 85 0.37 5.35 9.81
N ALA A 86 -0.44 6.07 9.04
CA ALA A 86 0.05 7.10 8.13
C ALA A 86 0.69 8.28 8.86
N ASN A 87 0.11 8.73 9.98
CA ASN A 87 0.67 9.80 10.80
C ASN A 87 1.94 9.39 11.56
N ALA A 88 2.10 8.11 11.88
CA ALA A 88 3.33 7.61 12.51
C ALA A 88 4.50 7.52 11.50
N ILE A 89 4.22 7.11 10.27
CA ILE A 89 5.25 6.82 9.26
C ILE A 89 5.54 8.03 8.37
N GLY A 90 4.50 8.77 7.98
CA GLY A 90 4.59 9.85 7.02
C GLY A 90 5.66 10.89 7.34
N PRO A 91 5.65 11.51 8.54
CA PRO A 91 6.65 12.50 8.92
C PRO A 91 8.08 11.96 8.93
N VAL A 92 8.26 10.70 9.35
CA VAL A 92 9.58 10.05 9.39
C VAL A 92 10.16 9.88 7.99
N LEU A 93 9.34 9.50 7.02
CA LEU A 93 9.77 9.29 5.65
C LEU A 93 9.91 10.61 4.89
N ALA A 94 9.05 11.60 5.15
CA ALA A 94 9.21 12.95 4.61
C ALA A 94 10.54 13.59 5.05
N ALA A 95 10.92 13.44 6.33
CA ALA A 95 12.21 13.90 6.83
C ALA A 95 13.42 13.22 6.15
N ARG A 96 13.21 12.09 5.46
CA ARG A 96 14.22 11.40 4.64
C ARG A 96 14.18 11.82 3.17
N GLY A 97 13.39 12.83 2.82
CA GLY A 97 13.26 13.33 1.45
C GLY A 97 12.26 12.55 0.58
N LEU A 98 11.41 11.71 1.18
CA LEU A 98 10.40 10.95 0.44
C LEU A 98 9.10 11.75 0.38
N LEU A 99 8.91 12.51 -0.70
CA LEU A 99 7.77 13.39 -0.90
C LEU A 99 6.45 12.63 -1.11
N LEU A 100 6.50 11.52 -1.83
CA LEU A 100 5.33 10.71 -2.19
C LEU A 100 5.53 9.26 -1.76
N ILE A 101 4.60 8.74 -0.99
CA ILE A 101 4.64 7.40 -0.41
C ILE A 101 3.28 6.73 -0.57
N GLY A 102 3.29 5.46 -0.91
CA GLY A 102 2.11 4.59 -0.86
C GLY A 102 2.28 3.55 0.24
N LEU A 103 1.38 3.56 1.22
CA LEU A 103 1.31 2.55 2.27
C LEU A 103 0.25 1.52 1.88
N ASP A 104 0.58 0.24 1.92
CA ASP A 104 -0.38 -0.83 1.74
C ASP A 104 -0.80 -1.37 3.11
N VAL A 105 -2.11 -1.35 3.36
CA VAL A 105 -2.68 -1.67 4.67
C VAL A 105 -3.80 -2.70 4.52
N ILE A 106 -3.65 -3.83 5.19
CA ILE A 106 -4.69 -4.87 5.27
C ILE A 106 -5.19 -4.95 6.71
N GLY A 107 -6.49 -4.74 6.92
CA GLY A 107 -7.03 -4.59 8.26
C GLY A 107 -6.39 -3.40 8.98
N GLY A 108 -5.78 -3.63 10.13
CA GLY A 108 -4.99 -2.64 10.89
C GLY A 108 -3.47 -2.84 10.76
N SER A 109 -3.00 -3.58 9.74
CA SER A 109 -1.58 -3.93 9.58
C SER A 109 -0.98 -3.29 8.34
N LEU A 110 0.13 -2.56 8.51
CA LEU A 110 0.96 -2.14 7.39
C LEU A 110 1.65 -3.37 6.80
N THR A 111 1.53 -3.56 5.49
CA THR A 111 2.10 -4.71 4.77
C THR A 111 3.23 -4.32 3.83
N GLU A 112 3.20 -3.10 3.29
CA GLU A 112 4.21 -2.61 2.35
C GLU A 112 4.33 -1.10 2.38
N ILE A 113 5.54 -0.58 2.12
CA ILE A 113 5.82 0.84 1.90
C ILE A 113 6.38 0.99 0.49
N ASN A 114 5.65 1.71 -0.36
CA ASN A 114 6.01 1.97 -1.75
C ASN A 114 6.53 3.40 -1.88
N VAL A 115 7.76 3.55 -2.37
CA VAL A 115 8.43 4.86 -2.50
C VAL A 115 8.76 5.23 -3.96
N THR A 116 8.44 4.34 -4.90
CA THR A 116 8.65 4.58 -6.33
C THR A 116 7.31 4.63 -7.04
N SER A 117 6.88 5.83 -7.42
CA SER A 117 5.67 6.10 -8.21
C SER A 117 4.42 5.33 -7.75
N PRO A 118 4.00 5.43 -6.47
CA PRO A 118 2.78 4.78 -6.03
C PRO A 118 1.58 5.28 -6.82
N THR A 119 0.73 4.36 -7.24
CA THR A 119 -0.48 4.61 -8.04
C THR A 119 -1.69 4.95 -7.17
N CYS A 120 -2.84 5.12 -7.78
CA CYS A 120 -4.19 5.35 -7.21
C CYS A 120 -4.61 6.82 -7.07
N PHE A 121 -3.88 7.77 -7.65
CA PHE A 121 -4.27 9.19 -7.67
C PHE A 121 -5.59 9.36 -8.41
N GLN A 122 -5.66 8.82 -9.63
CA GLN A 122 -6.81 8.97 -10.52
C GLN A 122 -8.05 8.33 -9.91
N GLU A 123 -7.95 7.09 -9.46
CA GLU A 123 -9.09 6.34 -8.91
C GLU A 123 -9.67 7.01 -7.65
N ILE A 124 -8.81 7.55 -6.78
CA ILE A 124 -9.25 8.28 -5.59
C ILE A 124 -9.92 9.59 -6.01
N THR A 125 -9.30 10.37 -6.89
CA THR A 125 -9.85 11.66 -7.34
C THR A 125 -11.20 11.47 -8.03
N GLU A 126 -11.33 10.53 -8.96
CA GLU A 126 -12.58 10.27 -9.70
C GLU A 126 -13.72 9.81 -8.79
N GLN A 127 -13.43 8.98 -7.78
CA GLN A 127 -14.46 8.43 -6.92
C GLN A 127 -14.86 9.35 -5.75
N THR A 128 -13.97 10.25 -5.32
CA THR A 128 -14.19 11.06 -4.12
C THR A 128 -14.33 12.56 -4.39
N GLY A 129 -13.88 13.03 -5.55
CA GLY A 129 -13.74 14.45 -5.86
C GLY A 129 -12.57 15.14 -5.15
N PHE A 130 -11.78 14.43 -4.34
CA PHE A 130 -10.58 14.98 -3.71
C PHE A 130 -9.44 15.05 -4.71
N ASP A 131 -8.89 16.23 -4.93
CA ASP A 131 -7.82 16.47 -5.92
C ASP A 131 -6.45 16.05 -5.37
N VAL A 132 -6.13 14.75 -5.50
CA VAL A 132 -4.83 14.19 -5.08
C VAL A 132 -3.67 14.79 -5.89
N PRO A 133 -3.79 14.97 -7.24
CA PRO A 133 -2.77 15.67 -8.02
C PRO A 133 -2.46 17.08 -7.50
N ALA A 134 -3.47 17.89 -7.20
CA ALA A 134 -3.25 19.23 -6.67
C ALA A 134 -2.47 19.20 -5.35
N MET A 135 -2.87 18.32 -4.41
CA MET A 135 -2.14 18.15 -3.15
C MET A 135 -0.65 17.82 -3.37
N PHE A 136 -0.34 17.00 -4.38
CA PHE A 136 1.04 16.63 -4.71
C PHE A 136 1.81 17.80 -5.34
N ILE A 137 1.20 18.53 -6.28
CA ILE A 137 1.84 19.69 -6.94
C ILE A 137 2.09 20.79 -5.92
N ASP A 138 1.13 21.12 -5.07
CA ASP A 138 1.29 22.11 -3.99
C ASP A 138 2.46 21.74 -3.04
N ALA A 139 2.63 20.46 -2.75
CA ALA A 139 3.76 20.00 -1.92
C ALA A 139 5.09 20.16 -2.65
N LEU A 140 5.14 19.85 -3.94
CA LEU A 140 6.32 20.00 -4.79
C LEU A 140 6.72 21.47 -4.94
N GLU A 141 5.76 22.36 -5.17
CA GLU A 141 6.00 23.80 -5.28
C GLU A 141 6.56 24.38 -3.97
N ARG A 142 6.02 23.96 -2.82
CA ARG A 142 6.58 24.38 -1.51
C ARG A 142 8.02 23.93 -1.33
N LEU A 143 8.37 22.69 -1.71
CA LEU A 143 9.72 22.17 -1.64
C LEU A 143 10.69 23.00 -2.49
N VAL A 144 10.32 23.27 -3.75
CA VAL A 144 11.15 24.07 -4.67
C VAL A 144 11.32 25.48 -4.13
N ALA A 145 10.25 26.11 -3.62
CA ALA A 145 10.31 27.47 -3.04
C ALA A 145 11.18 27.54 -1.78
N SER A 146 11.28 26.45 -1.01
CA SER A 146 12.14 26.39 0.20
C SER A 146 13.61 26.11 -0.10
N GLY A 147 13.96 25.83 -1.35
CA GLY A 147 15.34 25.54 -1.77
C GLY A 147 15.86 24.16 -1.35
N GLN A 148 14.93 23.24 -1.05
CA GLN A 148 15.24 21.85 -0.71
C GLN A 148 15.17 20.94 -1.93
#